data_5b0e8ef433ee90cd172ce35834c8651b
#
_entry.id   5b0e8ef433ee90cd172ce35834c8651b
#
_cell.length_a   1.000
_cell.length_b   1.000
_cell.length_c   1.000
_cell.angle_alpha   90.00
_cell.angle_beta   90.00
_cell.angle_gamma   90.00
#
_symmetry.space_group_name_H-M   'P 1'
#
loop_
_entity.id
_entity.type
_entity.pdbx_description
1 polymer ?
#
loop_
_entity_poly.entity_id
_entity_poly.type
_entity_poly.pdbx_seq_one_letter_code
_entity_poly.pdbx_strand_id
1 'polypeptide(L)' 'MNKNEVEPAFPVVAHTSVASYGMSLRDYIAIKAMEGYIAHGYDNPTKVPIYAYEMADAMLKERDK' A
#
# COMPACT_ATOMS: atom_id res chain seq x y z
N MET A 1 15.86 6.55 4.53
CA MET A 1 14.50 6.16 4.25
C MET A 1 14.19 6.33 2.81
N ASN A 2 13.45 5.38 2.25
CA ASN A 2 13.15 5.39 0.87
C ASN A 2 12.13 6.47 0.58
N LYS A 3 12.31 7.18 -0.53
CA LYS A 3 11.40 8.20 -0.91
C LYS A 3 9.98 7.69 -1.06
N ASN A 4 9.80 6.48 -1.49
CA ASN A 4 8.48 5.91 -1.68
C ASN A 4 7.77 5.62 -0.36
N GLU A 5 8.53 5.46 0.70
CA GLU A 5 7.93 5.19 1.99
C GLU A 5 7.31 6.43 2.58
N VAL A 6 7.83 7.61 2.27
CA VAL A 6 7.29 8.82 2.83
C VAL A 6 6.40 9.59 1.88
N GLU A 7 6.37 9.18 0.63
CA GLU A 7 5.55 9.86 -0.34
C GLU A 7 4.07 9.60 -0.08
N PRO A 8 3.23 10.57 -0.02
CA PRO A 8 1.81 10.33 0.22
C PRO A 8 1.17 9.58 -0.96
N ALA A 9 0.18 8.82 -0.66
CA ALA A 9 -0.50 8.02 -1.67
C ALA A 9 -1.24 8.89 -2.67
N PHE A 10 -1.73 10.05 -2.26
CA PHE A 10 -2.46 10.94 -3.13
C PHE A 10 -1.84 12.33 -3.11
N PRO A 11 -1.98 13.07 -4.15
CA PRO A 11 -1.46 14.40 -4.17
C PRO A 11 -2.29 15.22 -3.29
N VAL A 12 -1.76 16.11 -2.83
CA VAL A 12 -2.21 16.90 -2.01
C VAL A 12 -3.37 17.35 -1.79
N VAL A 13 -4.31 17.21 -2.05
CA VAL A 13 -5.38 17.76 -1.78
C VAL A 13 -5.97 17.37 -0.74
N ALA A 14 -5.76 16.74 -0.27
CA ALA A 14 -6.51 16.39 0.40
C ALA A 14 -6.71 16.29 1.68
N HIS A 15 -7.28 16.98 2.08
CA HIS A 15 -7.84 17.07 3.30
C HIS A 15 -8.45 15.85 3.76
N THR A 16 -8.81 14.96 2.95
CA THR A 16 -9.41 13.77 3.43
C THR A 16 -8.71 12.60 2.94
N SER A 17 -7.59 12.70 2.37
CA SER A 17 -6.96 11.56 1.82
C SER A 17 -6.21 10.80 2.84
N VAL A 18 -5.73 9.65 2.47
CA VAL A 18 -4.90 8.85 3.35
C VAL A 18 -3.66 9.61 3.76
N ALA A 19 -3.19 10.53 2.97
CA ALA A 19 -2.02 11.31 3.31
C ALA A 19 -2.28 12.16 4.56
N SER A 20 -3.52 12.58 4.75
CA SER A 20 -3.84 13.37 5.92
C SER A 20 -3.72 12.61 7.20
N TYR A 21 -3.74 11.31 7.12
CA TYR A 21 -3.60 10.49 8.29
C TYR A 21 -2.23 9.84 8.36
N GLY A 22 -1.29 10.31 7.55
CA GLY A 22 0.07 9.81 7.61
C GLY A 22 0.32 8.49 6.93
N MET A 23 -0.59 8.02 6.14
CA MET A 23 -0.39 6.76 5.45
C MET A 23 0.61 6.93 4.33
N SER A 24 1.59 6.07 4.24
CA SER A 24 2.56 6.10 3.16
C SER A 24 2.00 5.47 1.90
N LEU A 25 2.64 5.69 0.78
CA LEU A 25 2.28 5.05 -0.47
C LEU A 25 2.38 3.53 -0.34
N ARG A 26 3.38 3.04 0.35
CA ARG A 26 3.56 1.62 0.58
C ARG A 26 2.36 1.03 1.31
N ASP A 27 1.90 1.68 2.35
CA ASP A 27 0.75 1.21 3.12
C ASP A 27 -0.52 1.23 2.27
N TYR A 28 -0.70 2.26 1.47
CA TYR A 28 -1.88 2.36 0.61
C TYR A 28 -1.90 1.21 -0.41
N ILE A 29 -0.78 0.93 -1.05
CA ILE A 29 -0.70 -0.16 -2.02
C ILE A 29 -0.93 -1.49 -1.33
N ALA A 30 -0.39 -1.68 -0.13
CA ALA A 30 -0.59 -2.92 0.61
C ALA A 30 -2.06 -3.12 0.96
N ILE A 31 -2.76 -2.05 1.33
CA ILE A 31 -4.18 -2.16 1.64
C ILE A 31 -4.97 -2.56 0.40
N LYS A 32 -4.64 -1.97 -0.75
CA LYS A 32 -5.32 -2.33 -1.99
C LYS A 32 -5.06 -3.78 -2.40
N ALA A 33 -3.85 -4.25 -2.20
CA ALA A 33 -3.52 -5.64 -2.47
C ALA A 33 -4.29 -6.57 -1.53
N MET A 34 -4.37 -6.19 -0.27
CA MET A 34 -5.11 -6.97 0.72
C MET A 34 -6.58 -7.09 0.33
N GLU A 35 -7.16 -5.99 -0.13
CA GLU A 35 -8.57 -6.00 -0.58
C GLU A 35 -8.74 -7.00 -1.72
N GLY A 36 -7.79 -7.06 -2.63
CA GLY A 36 -7.84 -8.02 -3.72
C GLY A 36 -7.77 -9.46 -3.25
N TYR A 37 -6.89 -9.77 -2.31
CA TYR A 37 -6.79 -11.12 -1.76
C TYR A 37 -8.10 -11.53 -1.09
N ILE A 38 -8.65 -10.65 -0.28
CA ILE A 38 -9.87 -10.94 0.46
C ILE A 38 -11.06 -11.10 -0.52
N ALA A 39 -11.12 -10.29 -1.56
CA ALA A 39 -12.19 -10.39 -2.54
C ALA A 39 -12.19 -11.73 -3.27
N HIS A 40 -11.03 -12.37 -3.38
CA HIS A 40 -10.92 -13.67 -4.00
C HIS A 40 -11.01 -14.81 -2.98
N GLY A 41 -11.35 -14.49 -1.76
CA GLY A 41 -11.56 -15.53 -0.73
C GLY A 41 -10.30 -15.89 0.05
N TYR A 42 -9.18 -15.23 -0.18
CA TYR A 42 -7.98 -15.56 0.55
C TYR A 42 -7.84 -14.57 1.69
N ASP A 43 -8.26 -14.95 2.87
CA ASP A 43 -8.36 -14.05 3.98
C ASP A 43 -7.54 -14.46 5.21
N ASN A 44 -6.49 -15.22 5.04
CA ASN A 44 -5.68 -15.69 6.15
C ASN A 44 -4.95 -14.52 6.82
N PRO A 45 -5.30 -14.17 8.05
CA PRO A 45 -4.73 -12.97 8.68
C PRO A 45 -3.24 -13.10 9.04
N THR A 46 -2.68 -14.30 8.96
CA THR A 46 -1.27 -14.49 9.21
C THR A 46 -0.47 -14.27 7.95
N LYS A 47 -1.04 -14.56 6.80
CA LYS A 47 -0.30 -14.50 5.55
C LYS A 47 -0.64 -13.32 4.66
N VAL A 48 -1.87 -12.92 4.63
CA VAL A 48 -2.30 -11.83 3.74
C VAL A 48 -1.54 -10.53 4.00
N PRO A 49 -1.32 -10.11 5.24
CA PRO A 49 -0.53 -8.89 5.46
C PRO A 49 0.89 -8.98 4.91
N ILE A 50 1.52 -10.15 5.00
CA ILE A 50 2.85 -10.36 4.48
C ILE A 50 2.84 -10.25 2.97
N TYR A 51 1.91 -10.93 2.32
CA TYR A 51 1.81 -10.90 0.87
C TYR A 51 1.44 -9.51 0.37
N ALA A 52 0.61 -8.79 1.11
CA ALA A 52 0.20 -7.45 0.73
C ALA A 52 1.40 -6.50 0.69
N TYR A 53 2.25 -6.57 1.70
CA TYR A 53 3.45 -5.72 1.73
C TYR A 53 4.49 -6.18 0.71
N GLU A 54 4.60 -7.48 0.47
CA GLU A 54 5.48 -7.96 -0.60
C GLU A 54 5.03 -7.42 -1.95
N MET A 55 3.74 -7.38 -2.19
CA MET A 55 3.20 -6.84 -3.43
C MET A 55 3.45 -5.34 -3.51
N ALA A 56 3.27 -4.63 -2.43
CA ALA A 56 3.53 -3.20 -2.39
C ALA A 56 5.01 -2.91 -2.72
N ASP A 57 5.91 -3.67 -2.12
CA ASP A 57 7.33 -3.49 -2.36
C ASP A 57 7.70 -3.80 -3.81
N ALA A 58 7.12 -4.84 -4.37
CA ALA A 58 7.36 -5.19 -5.76
C ALA A 58 6.84 -4.11 -6.71
N MET A 59 5.68 -3.56 -6.43
CA MET A 59 5.11 -2.51 -7.26
C MET A 59 5.92 -1.23 -7.20
N LEU A 60 6.39 -0.87 -6.03
CA LEU A 60 7.22 0.33 -5.87
C LEU A 60 8.56 0.16 -6.58
N LYS A 61 9.10 -1.06 -6.55
CA LYS A 61 10.35 -1.34 -7.22
C LYS A 61 10.18 -1.22 -8.73
N GLU A 62 9.07 -1.72 -9.26
CA GLU A 62 8.80 -1.63 -10.69
C GLU A 62 8.58 -0.18 -11.11
N ARG A 63 7.92 0.59 -10.30
CA ARG A 63 7.66 1.99 -10.61
C ARG A 63 8.96 2.77 -10.76
N ASP A 64 9.96 2.41 -9.99
CA ASP A 64 11.21 3.15 -9.96
C ASP A 64 12.20 2.73 -11.04
N LYS A 65 11.86 1.81 -11.89
CA LYS A 65 12.75 1.40 -12.97
C LYS A 65 12.76 2.40 -14.15
#